data_ce4e3fdc19a7708e07f11cc8bdf729d2
#
_entry.id   ce4e3fdc19a7708e07f11cc8bdf729d2
#
_cell.length_a   1.000
_cell.length_b   1.000
_cell.length_c   1.000
_cell.angle_alpha   90.00
_cell.angle_beta   90.00
_cell.angle_gamma   90.00
#
_symmetry.space_group_name_H-M   'P 1'
#
loop_
_entity.id
_entity.type
_entity.pdbx_description
1 polymer ?
#
loop_
_entity_poly.entity_id
_entity_poly.type
_entity_poly.pdbx_seq_one_letter_code
_entity_poly.pdbx_strand_id
1 'polypeptide(L)'
;MASRSAGRAQLIALDGTRHADLRKAARALRERLASHKIKSAVSWWDASGVFFEVGLGKRKHRAASPRTLLLLYAADLAFRLRWEIRPALAGGQTVIAAPYLDTAFAFGEACGLSREWLTALFTFAPAADAHHVARERGKAAGWKPSARDGFAEFSSAVVAAQSPSFDPVDARRKMIACLEAAARRHRSRSVI
;
A
#
# COMPACT_ATOMS: atom_id res chain seq x y z
N MET A 1 -24.04 30.81 -17.26
CA MET A 1 -23.53 29.44 -17.22
C MET A 1 -22.57 29.30 -16.02
N ALA A 2 -23.03 28.68 -14.95
CA ALA A 2 -22.22 28.52 -13.76
C ALA A 2 -21.15 27.45 -14.02
N SER A 3 -19.87 27.84 -14.03
CA SER A 3 -18.72 26.94 -14.03
C SER A 3 -18.77 26.11 -12.74
N ARG A 4 -19.23 24.87 -12.86
CA ARG A 4 -19.11 23.90 -11.76
C ARG A 4 -17.60 23.72 -11.49
N SER A 5 -17.13 24.15 -10.35
CA SER A 5 -15.82 23.84 -9.80
C SER A 5 -15.65 22.31 -9.89
N ALA A 6 -14.98 21.84 -10.93
CA ALA A 6 -14.52 20.47 -11.00
C ALA A 6 -13.54 20.30 -9.83
N GLY A 7 -13.92 19.49 -8.84
CA GLY A 7 -13.08 19.23 -7.69
C GLY A 7 -11.68 18.86 -8.16
N ARG A 8 -10.65 19.47 -7.56
CA ARG A 8 -9.24 19.19 -7.87
C ARG A 8 -8.99 17.68 -7.78
N ALA A 9 -8.36 17.11 -8.79
CA ALA A 9 -7.92 15.72 -8.78
C ALA A 9 -7.05 15.45 -7.52
N GLN A 10 -7.30 14.35 -6.84
CA GLN A 10 -6.67 14.03 -5.56
C GLN A 10 -5.94 12.68 -5.62
N LEU A 11 -4.82 12.58 -4.92
CA LEU A 11 -4.17 11.33 -4.61
C LEU A 11 -4.68 10.80 -3.26
N ILE A 12 -5.34 9.66 -3.28
CA ILE A 12 -5.85 8.98 -2.09
C ILE A 12 -4.96 7.79 -1.78
N ALA A 13 -4.30 7.81 -0.64
CA ALA A 13 -3.58 6.65 -0.10
C ALA A 13 -4.59 5.67 0.51
N LEU A 14 -4.55 4.42 0.06
CA LEU A 14 -5.32 3.34 0.65
C LEU A 14 -4.35 2.25 1.12
N ASP A 15 -4.22 2.09 2.42
CA ASP A 15 -3.26 1.18 3.04
C ASP A 15 -3.94 0.06 3.84
N GLY A 16 -3.26 -1.08 4.01
CA GLY A 16 -3.79 -2.24 4.70
C GLY A 16 -2.91 -3.47 4.55
N THR A 17 -3.13 -4.47 5.39
CA THR A 17 -2.31 -5.68 5.41
C THR A 17 -2.84 -6.79 4.49
N ARG A 18 -4.12 -6.76 4.09
CA ARG A 18 -4.75 -7.79 3.24
C ARG A 18 -5.24 -7.22 1.93
N HIS A 19 -4.88 -7.90 0.86
CA HIS A 19 -5.34 -7.54 -0.49
C HIS A 19 -6.86 -7.54 -0.65
N ALA A 20 -7.53 -8.55 -0.08
CA ALA A 20 -8.99 -8.64 -0.13
C ALA A 20 -9.68 -7.43 0.52
N ASP A 21 -9.15 -6.94 1.64
CA ASP A 21 -9.70 -5.77 2.34
C ASP A 21 -9.38 -4.47 1.57
N LEU A 22 -8.17 -4.37 0.99
CA LEU A 22 -7.82 -3.26 0.09
C LEU A 22 -8.75 -3.20 -1.12
N ARG A 23 -9.01 -4.33 -1.79
CA ARG A 23 -9.93 -4.39 -2.94
C ARG A 23 -11.34 -3.96 -2.57
N LYS A 24 -11.85 -4.42 -1.42
CA LYS A 24 -13.17 -4.03 -0.94
C LYS A 24 -13.25 -2.53 -0.64
N ALA A 25 -12.24 -2.00 0.05
CA ALA A 25 -12.17 -0.58 0.38
C ALA A 25 -12.02 0.29 -0.87
N ALA A 26 -11.18 -0.11 -1.83
CA ALA A 26 -11.02 0.59 -3.09
C ALA A 26 -12.32 0.65 -3.90
N ARG A 27 -13.09 -0.47 -3.94
CA ARG A 27 -14.40 -0.50 -4.58
C ARG A 27 -15.35 0.49 -3.93
N ALA A 28 -15.48 0.47 -2.60
CA ALA A 28 -16.36 1.38 -1.86
C ALA A 28 -15.98 2.86 -2.07
N LEU A 29 -14.66 3.17 -2.10
CA LEU A 29 -14.18 4.51 -2.40
C LEU A 29 -14.55 4.94 -3.82
N ARG A 30 -14.37 4.06 -4.81
CA ARG A 30 -14.76 4.35 -6.20
C ARG A 30 -16.25 4.60 -6.36
N GLU A 31 -17.09 3.78 -5.74
CA GLU A 31 -18.55 3.95 -5.76
C GLU A 31 -18.95 5.29 -5.13
N ARG A 32 -18.34 5.66 -4.01
CA ARG A 32 -18.55 6.95 -3.37
C ARG A 32 -18.11 8.12 -4.25
N LEU A 33 -16.94 8.04 -4.88
CA LEU A 33 -16.48 9.07 -5.82
C LEU A 33 -17.42 9.19 -7.03
N ALA A 34 -17.85 8.06 -7.58
CA ALA A 34 -18.78 8.01 -8.71
C ALA A 34 -20.15 8.63 -8.36
N SER A 35 -20.69 8.43 -7.15
CA SER A 35 -21.93 9.08 -6.70
C SER A 35 -21.83 10.60 -6.66
N HIS A 36 -20.61 11.12 -6.49
CA HIS A 36 -20.29 12.55 -6.56
C HIS A 36 -19.85 13.01 -7.96
N LYS A 37 -19.96 12.13 -8.99
CA LYS A 37 -19.53 12.39 -10.37
C LYS A 37 -18.02 12.67 -10.51
N ILE A 38 -17.21 12.18 -9.59
CA ILE A 38 -15.75 12.30 -9.62
C ILE A 38 -15.18 11.09 -10.35
N LYS A 39 -14.46 11.35 -11.46
CA LYS A 39 -13.72 10.31 -12.18
C LYS A 39 -12.56 9.80 -11.32
N SER A 40 -12.39 8.47 -11.22
CA SER A 40 -11.33 7.88 -10.40
C SER A 40 -10.69 6.68 -11.07
N ALA A 41 -9.39 6.51 -10.80
CA ALA A 41 -8.58 5.35 -11.15
C ALA A 41 -8.03 4.69 -9.89
N VAL A 42 -7.62 3.42 -9.99
CA VAL A 42 -6.93 2.70 -8.91
C VAL A 42 -5.60 2.23 -9.45
N SER A 43 -4.52 2.58 -8.74
CA SER A 43 -3.18 2.08 -9.00
C SER A 43 -2.85 1.00 -7.95
N TRP A 44 -2.65 -0.24 -8.42
CA TRP A 44 -2.34 -1.39 -7.58
C TRP A 44 -0.83 -1.65 -7.52
N TRP A 45 -0.36 -2.28 -6.43
CA TRP A 45 1.02 -2.74 -6.32
C TRP A 45 1.32 -3.79 -7.40
N ASP A 46 2.64 -3.95 -7.67
CA ASP A 46 3.20 -4.81 -8.72
C ASP A 46 2.70 -4.47 -10.14
N ALA A 47 2.30 -3.21 -10.36
CA ALA A 47 1.96 -2.74 -11.69
C ALA A 47 3.16 -2.76 -12.66
N SER A 48 4.38 -2.67 -12.13
CA SER A 48 5.62 -2.82 -12.90
C SER A 48 5.92 -4.27 -13.27
N GLY A 49 5.30 -5.26 -12.60
CA GLY A 49 5.59 -6.67 -12.73
C GLY A 49 6.91 -7.13 -12.09
N VAL A 50 7.61 -6.24 -11.38
CA VAL A 50 8.96 -6.54 -10.83
C VAL A 50 8.95 -7.71 -9.84
N PHE A 51 7.91 -7.86 -9.04
CA PHE A 51 7.78 -8.98 -8.11
C PHE A 51 7.49 -10.30 -8.85
N PHE A 52 6.75 -10.23 -9.95
CA PHE A 52 6.50 -11.37 -10.82
C PHE A 52 7.77 -11.81 -11.55
N GLU A 53 8.53 -10.87 -12.14
CA GLU A 53 9.76 -11.15 -12.88
C GLU A 53 10.86 -11.73 -11.99
N VAL A 54 11.05 -11.17 -10.78
CA VAL A 54 12.03 -11.70 -9.82
C VAL A 54 11.66 -13.11 -9.35
N GLY A 55 10.41 -13.57 -9.59
CA GLY A 55 9.98 -14.95 -9.37
C GLY A 55 10.10 -15.40 -7.91
N LEU A 56 10.00 -14.47 -6.99
CA LEU A 56 10.15 -14.73 -5.54
C LEU A 56 9.14 -15.75 -5.01
N GLY A 57 8.02 -15.97 -5.74
CA GLY A 57 6.96 -16.88 -5.31
C GLY A 57 7.08 -18.33 -5.75
N LYS A 58 7.99 -18.67 -6.67
CA LYS A 58 7.99 -20.01 -7.32
C LYS A 58 9.24 -20.86 -7.05
N ARG A 59 10.32 -20.30 -6.56
CA ARG A 59 11.58 -21.06 -6.33
C ARG A 59 11.98 -21.05 -4.86
N LYS A 60 12.11 -22.20 -4.26
CA LYS A 60 12.50 -22.48 -2.87
C LYS A 60 13.83 -21.85 -2.41
N HIS A 61 14.56 -21.14 -3.27
CA HIS A 61 15.94 -20.72 -3.02
C HIS A 61 16.24 -19.24 -3.25
N ARG A 62 15.26 -18.39 -3.48
CA ARG A 62 15.52 -16.96 -3.59
C ARG A 62 15.13 -16.23 -2.30
N ALA A 63 16.15 -16.01 -1.50
CA ALA A 63 16.04 -15.22 -0.28
C ALA A 63 15.96 -13.73 -0.64
N ALA A 64 14.90 -13.05 -0.22
CA ALA A 64 14.83 -11.60 -0.27
C ALA A 64 14.67 -11.05 1.13
N SER A 65 15.63 -10.25 1.57
CA SER A 65 15.55 -9.57 2.87
C SER A 65 14.38 -8.56 2.88
N PRO A 66 13.88 -8.16 4.06
CA PRO A 66 12.89 -7.08 4.15
C PRO A 66 13.33 -5.80 3.43
N ARG A 67 14.62 -5.47 3.47
CA ARG A 67 15.18 -4.32 2.72
C ARG A 67 15.04 -4.50 1.22
N THR A 68 15.38 -5.67 0.69
CA THR A 68 15.24 -5.98 -0.74
C THR A 68 13.79 -5.87 -1.18
N LEU A 69 12.84 -6.40 -0.41
CA LEU A 69 11.42 -6.32 -0.71
C LEU A 69 10.91 -4.87 -0.74
N LEU A 70 11.40 -4.03 0.17
CA LEU A 70 11.05 -2.60 0.18
C LEU A 70 11.70 -1.80 -0.94
N LEU A 71 12.92 -2.15 -1.36
CA LEU A 71 13.54 -1.58 -2.55
C LEU A 71 12.75 -1.92 -3.82
N LEU A 72 12.31 -3.17 -3.96
CA LEU A 72 11.42 -3.58 -5.06
C LEU A 72 10.08 -2.85 -5.01
N TYR A 73 9.51 -2.66 -3.81
CA TYR A 73 8.30 -1.88 -3.64
C TYR A 73 8.50 -0.41 -4.03
N ALA A 74 9.64 0.17 -3.66
CA ALA A 74 9.97 1.55 -4.06
C ALA A 74 10.10 1.69 -5.58
N ALA A 75 10.72 0.70 -6.25
CA ALA A 75 10.82 0.67 -7.70
C ALA A 75 9.43 0.56 -8.36
N ASP A 76 8.56 -0.34 -7.86
CA ASP A 76 7.17 -0.44 -8.32
C ASP A 76 6.39 0.85 -8.09
N LEU A 77 6.51 1.46 -6.91
CA LEU A 77 5.85 2.73 -6.63
C LEU A 77 6.35 3.86 -7.54
N ALA A 78 7.65 3.91 -7.84
CA ALA A 78 8.19 4.88 -8.79
C ALA A 78 7.63 4.68 -10.20
N PHE A 79 7.49 3.43 -10.65
CA PHE A 79 6.81 3.06 -11.90
C PHE A 79 5.35 3.54 -11.88
N ARG A 80 4.59 3.20 -10.85
CA ARG A 80 3.18 3.60 -10.67
C ARG A 80 3.02 5.13 -10.69
N LEU A 81 3.91 5.85 -9.98
CA LEU A 81 3.90 7.31 -9.98
C LEU A 81 4.14 7.89 -11.37
N ARG A 82 5.05 7.31 -12.15
CA ARG A 82 5.39 7.81 -13.49
C ARG A 82 4.30 7.49 -14.52
N TRP A 83 3.80 6.26 -14.53
CA TRP A 83 3.02 5.75 -15.65
C TRP A 83 1.52 5.65 -15.37
N GLU A 84 1.10 5.65 -14.12
CA GLU A 84 -0.31 5.53 -13.74
C GLU A 84 -0.80 6.76 -12.96
N ILE A 85 -0.16 7.07 -11.82
CA ILE A 85 -0.70 8.03 -10.85
C ILE A 85 -0.63 9.46 -11.40
N ARG A 86 0.56 9.93 -11.77
CA ARG A 86 0.74 11.31 -12.26
C ARG A 86 -0.04 11.59 -13.54
N PRO A 87 -0.03 10.71 -14.57
CA PRO A 87 -0.84 10.92 -15.78
C PRO A 87 -2.35 10.99 -15.48
N ALA A 88 -2.86 10.12 -14.61
CA ALA A 88 -4.28 10.14 -14.27
C ALA A 88 -4.68 11.41 -13.51
N LEU A 89 -3.84 11.86 -12.54
CA LEU A 89 -4.03 13.14 -11.84
C LEU A 89 -4.00 14.33 -12.80
N ALA A 90 -3.04 14.35 -13.73
CA ALA A 90 -2.92 15.40 -14.76
C ALA A 90 -4.14 15.40 -15.69
N GLY A 91 -4.73 14.21 -15.95
CA GLY A 91 -5.98 14.04 -16.69
C GLY A 91 -7.25 14.38 -15.88
N GLY A 92 -7.11 14.93 -14.67
CA GLY A 92 -8.23 15.35 -13.83
C GLY A 92 -8.94 14.20 -13.10
N GLN A 93 -8.34 13.02 -13.01
CA GLN A 93 -8.89 11.89 -12.28
C GLN A 93 -8.34 11.84 -10.85
N THR A 94 -9.19 11.55 -9.88
CA THR A 94 -8.75 11.17 -8.53
C THR A 94 -8.15 9.77 -8.57
N VAL A 95 -6.98 9.56 -7.95
CA VAL A 95 -6.28 8.28 -7.97
C VAL A 95 -6.25 7.67 -6.57
N ILE A 96 -6.67 6.42 -6.46
CA ILE A 96 -6.55 5.60 -5.26
C ILE A 96 -5.31 4.72 -5.43
N ALA A 97 -4.24 4.99 -4.68
CA ALA A 97 -3.04 4.16 -4.68
C ALA A 97 -3.15 3.09 -3.59
N ALA A 98 -3.11 1.80 -3.98
CA ALA A 98 -3.39 0.68 -3.08
C ALA A 98 -2.41 -0.50 -3.27
N PRO A 99 -1.57 -0.81 -2.26
CA PRO A 99 -1.27 0.04 -1.11
C PRO A 99 -0.41 1.25 -1.48
N TYR A 100 -0.28 2.19 -0.53
CA TYR A 100 0.61 3.32 -0.65
C TYR A 100 1.75 3.23 0.38
N LEU A 101 2.10 4.31 1.06
CA LEU A 101 3.31 4.36 1.90
C LEU A 101 3.14 3.72 3.28
N ASP A 102 1.98 3.88 3.93
CA ASP A 102 1.82 3.43 5.31
C ASP A 102 1.94 1.90 5.43
N THR A 103 1.55 1.13 4.40
CA THR A 103 1.74 -0.32 4.36
C THR A 103 3.22 -0.70 4.27
N ALA A 104 4.00 0.01 3.46
CA ALA A 104 5.45 -0.24 3.34
C ALA A 104 6.19 0.12 4.64
N PHE A 105 5.84 1.24 5.26
CA PHE A 105 6.38 1.63 6.57
C PHE A 105 6.02 0.60 7.65
N ALA A 106 4.75 0.19 7.73
CA ALA A 106 4.30 -0.79 8.70
C ALA A 106 5.03 -2.14 8.54
N PHE A 107 5.24 -2.61 7.31
CA PHE A 107 6.01 -3.82 7.03
C PHE A 107 7.48 -3.66 7.45
N GLY A 108 8.11 -2.56 7.08
CA GLY A 108 9.51 -2.29 7.42
C GLY A 108 9.74 -2.23 8.93
N GLU A 109 8.91 -1.48 9.66
CA GLU A 109 8.96 -1.37 11.12
C GLU A 109 8.69 -2.73 11.80
N ALA A 110 7.73 -3.52 11.31
CA ALA A 110 7.46 -4.87 11.81
C ALA A 110 8.66 -5.82 11.63
N CYS A 111 9.47 -5.57 10.59
CA CYS A 111 10.72 -6.31 10.34
C CYS A 111 11.96 -5.68 11.01
N GLY A 112 11.79 -4.69 11.89
CA GLY A 112 12.88 -4.06 12.65
C GLY A 112 13.70 -3.04 11.87
N LEU A 113 13.22 -2.55 10.75
CA LEU A 113 13.91 -1.48 10.00
C LEU A 113 13.62 -0.10 10.61
N SER A 114 14.61 0.76 10.62
CA SER A 114 14.45 2.09 11.19
C SER A 114 13.54 2.97 10.33
N ARG A 115 12.75 3.83 11.01
CA ARG A 115 11.88 4.78 10.34
C ARG A 115 12.64 5.80 9.49
N GLU A 116 13.84 6.16 9.91
CA GLU A 116 14.72 7.06 9.16
C GLU A 116 15.09 6.49 7.79
N TRP A 117 15.49 5.21 7.76
CA TRP A 117 15.80 4.51 6.51
C TRP A 117 14.58 4.43 5.60
N LEU A 118 13.41 4.11 6.16
CA LEU A 118 12.15 4.07 5.39
C LEU A 118 11.79 5.44 4.83
N THR A 119 11.95 6.50 5.63
CA THR A 119 11.70 7.87 5.18
C THR A 119 12.64 8.26 4.05
N ALA A 120 13.92 7.95 4.17
CA ALA A 120 14.91 8.22 3.13
C ALA A 120 14.58 7.46 1.84
N LEU A 121 14.17 6.18 1.94
CA LEU A 121 13.80 5.37 0.79
C LEU A 121 12.64 5.95 -0.02
N PHE A 122 11.64 6.51 0.65
CA PHE A 122 10.41 6.99 0.02
C PHE A 122 10.31 8.51 -0.16
N THR A 123 11.42 9.25 -0.08
CA THR A 123 11.43 10.72 -0.25
C THR A 123 10.90 11.19 -1.60
N PHE A 124 10.97 10.35 -2.63
CA PHE A 124 10.47 10.65 -3.98
C PHE A 124 8.95 10.61 -4.11
N ALA A 125 8.27 9.98 -3.15
CA ALA A 125 6.82 9.80 -3.20
C ALA A 125 6.10 11.05 -2.67
N PRO A 126 5.11 11.60 -3.40
CA PRO A 126 4.36 12.74 -2.95
C PRO A 126 3.49 12.41 -1.74
N ALA A 127 3.19 13.40 -0.91
CA ALA A 127 2.17 13.26 0.10
C ALA A 127 0.79 13.04 -0.56
N ALA A 128 -0.01 12.14 0.01
CA ALA A 128 -1.38 11.96 -0.44
C ALA A 128 -2.30 13.06 0.14
N ASP A 129 -3.30 13.45 -0.64
CA ASP A 129 -4.30 14.43 -0.21
C ASP A 129 -5.27 13.85 0.84
N ALA A 130 -5.50 12.53 0.79
CA ALA A 130 -6.32 11.81 1.76
C ALA A 130 -5.74 10.43 2.06
N HIS A 131 -5.96 9.95 3.28
CA HIS A 131 -5.47 8.66 3.76
C HIS A 131 -6.63 7.79 4.27
N HIS A 132 -6.66 6.55 3.81
CA HIS A 132 -7.59 5.54 4.26
C HIS A 132 -6.85 4.27 4.64
N VAL A 133 -7.25 3.67 5.76
CA VAL A 133 -6.78 2.34 6.16
C VAL A 133 -7.92 1.35 6.01
N ALA A 134 -7.69 0.31 5.21
CA ALA A 134 -8.65 -0.77 5.04
C ALA A 134 -8.79 -1.52 6.37
N ARG A 135 -10.00 -1.51 6.94
CA ARG A 135 -10.28 -2.23 8.19
C ARG A 135 -10.31 -3.72 7.93
N GLU A 136 -9.51 -4.45 8.67
CA GLU A 136 -9.56 -5.89 8.65
C GLU A 136 -10.88 -6.41 9.23
N ARG A 137 -11.50 -7.32 8.48
CA ARG A 137 -12.65 -8.08 8.95
C ARG A 137 -12.24 -9.55 9.05
N GLY A 138 -12.08 -10.06 10.26
CA GLY A 138 -11.78 -11.47 10.50
C GLY A 138 -10.71 -11.69 11.57
N LYS A 139 -10.73 -12.91 12.13
CA LYS A 139 -9.76 -13.32 13.16
C LYS A 139 -8.35 -13.44 12.53
N ALA A 140 -7.33 -13.04 13.26
CA ALA A 140 -5.93 -13.19 12.87
C ALA A 140 -5.49 -14.67 12.73
N ALA A 141 -6.20 -15.57 13.40
CA ALA A 141 -5.98 -17.00 13.34
C ALA A 141 -6.21 -17.54 11.92
N GLY A 142 -5.17 -18.15 11.32
CA GLY A 142 -5.24 -18.76 9.99
C GLY A 142 -4.82 -17.86 8.82
N TRP A 143 -4.20 -16.70 9.08
CA TRP A 143 -3.59 -15.93 8.01
C TRP A 143 -2.42 -16.72 7.41
N LYS A 144 -2.61 -17.20 6.20
CA LYS A 144 -1.55 -17.84 5.40
C LYS A 144 -1.19 -16.85 4.31
N PRO A 145 -0.02 -16.23 4.40
CA PRO A 145 0.45 -15.35 3.35
C PRO A 145 0.61 -16.15 2.05
N SER A 146 0.11 -15.64 0.96
CA SER A 146 0.23 -16.25 -0.36
C SER A 146 0.87 -15.30 -1.37
N ALA A 147 1.57 -15.86 -2.35
CA ALA A 147 2.29 -15.11 -3.37
C ALA A 147 1.38 -14.32 -4.34
N ARG A 148 0.05 -14.44 -4.23
CA ARG A 148 -0.92 -13.74 -5.09
C ARG A 148 -1.64 -12.61 -4.37
N ASP A 149 -1.42 -12.49 -3.08
CA ASP A 149 -2.05 -11.50 -2.23
C ASP A 149 -1.19 -10.22 -2.20
N GLY A 150 -1.69 -9.14 -1.64
CA GLY A 150 -1.04 -7.83 -1.67
C GLY A 150 0.37 -7.80 -1.05
N PHE A 151 1.07 -6.70 -1.20
CA PHE A 151 2.48 -6.53 -0.81
C PHE A 151 2.80 -7.05 0.61
N ALA A 152 1.99 -6.74 1.60
CA ALA A 152 2.26 -7.14 2.98
C ALA A 152 2.16 -8.66 3.17
N GLU A 153 1.16 -9.31 2.55
CA GLU A 153 0.96 -10.76 2.58
C GLU A 153 2.10 -11.47 1.86
N PHE A 154 2.41 -11.05 0.64
CA PHE A 154 3.50 -11.57 -0.16
C PHE A 154 4.84 -11.46 0.58
N SER A 155 5.19 -10.25 1.04
CA SER A 155 6.48 -9.98 1.68
C SER A 155 6.64 -10.75 2.99
N SER A 156 5.57 -10.87 3.78
CA SER A 156 5.59 -11.69 5.01
C SER A 156 5.79 -13.17 4.70
N ALA A 157 5.20 -13.70 3.60
CA ALA A 157 5.42 -15.07 3.16
C ALA A 157 6.88 -15.32 2.78
N VAL A 158 7.48 -14.38 2.03
CA VAL A 158 8.87 -14.49 1.60
C VAL A 158 9.81 -14.49 2.80
N VAL A 159 9.62 -13.59 3.77
CA VAL A 159 10.46 -13.51 4.97
C VAL A 159 10.29 -14.76 5.85
N ALA A 160 9.05 -15.21 6.07
CA ALA A 160 8.76 -16.40 6.86
C ALA A 160 9.39 -17.68 6.28
N ALA A 161 9.45 -17.79 4.96
CA ALA A 161 10.07 -18.93 4.29
C ALA A 161 11.60 -19.00 4.49
N GLN A 162 12.23 -17.92 4.93
CA GLN A 162 13.68 -17.78 5.04
C GLN A 162 14.17 -17.66 6.49
N SER A 163 13.31 -17.21 7.38
CA SER A 163 13.66 -16.96 8.77
C SER A 163 12.69 -17.72 9.68
N PRO A 164 13.12 -18.85 10.26
CA PRO A 164 12.27 -19.59 11.19
C PRO A 164 11.87 -18.78 12.43
N SER A 165 12.61 -17.73 12.77
CA SER A 165 12.30 -16.82 13.88
C SER A 165 11.28 -15.74 13.51
N PHE A 166 10.94 -15.57 12.23
CA PHE A 166 9.95 -14.61 11.81
C PHE A 166 8.54 -15.19 11.97
N ASP A 167 7.77 -14.64 12.88
CA ASP A 167 6.35 -14.96 13.05
C ASP A 167 5.49 -14.03 12.19
N PRO A 168 4.86 -14.52 11.10
CA PRO A 168 4.01 -13.72 10.24
C PRO A 168 2.78 -13.15 10.98
N VAL A 169 2.28 -13.85 12.00
CA VAL A 169 1.10 -13.41 12.77
C VAL A 169 1.47 -12.23 13.66
N ASP A 170 2.63 -12.30 14.32
CA ASP A 170 3.13 -11.19 15.13
C ASP A 170 3.49 -9.98 14.26
N ALA A 171 4.17 -10.20 13.14
CA ALA A 171 4.49 -9.15 12.18
C ALA A 171 3.22 -8.45 11.67
N ARG A 172 2.16 -9.20 11.35
CA ARG A 172 0.87 -8.64 10.96
C ARG A 172 0.24 -7.82 12.07
N ARG A 173 0.28 -8.30 13.32
CA ARG A 173 -0.22 -7.54 14.48
C ARG A 173 0.50 -6.20 14.64
N LYS A 174 1.82 -6.20 14.50
CA LYS A 174 2.65 -4.98 14.50
C LYS A 174 2.27 -4.04 13.35
N MET A 175 2.12 -4.57 12.14
CA MET A 175 1.67 -3.78 10.99
C MET A 175 0.31 -3.12 11.22
N ILE A 176 -0.67 -3.84 11.74
CA ILE A 176 -2.00 -3.28 12.07
C ILE A 176 -1.86 -2.13 13.06
N ALA A 177 -1.11 -2.31 14.13
CA ALA A 177 -0.88 -1.25 15.13
C ALA A 177 -0.21 0.00 14.51
N CYS A 178 0.77 -0.19 13.62
CA CYS A 178 1.42 0.90 12.88
C CYS A 178 0.43 1.64 11.97
N LEU A 179 -0.42 0.92 11.23
CA LEU A 179 -1.43 1.50 10.34
C LEU A 179 -2.50 2.26 11.10
N GLU A 180 -2.96 1.76 12.24
CA GLU A 180 -3.89 2.47 13.10
C GLU A 180 -3.29 3.75 13.68
N ALA A 181 -2.02 3.71 14.09
CA ALA A 181 -1.30 4.90 14.54
C ALA A 181 -1.12 5.93 13.42
N ALA A 182 -0.82 5.49 12.18
CA ALA A 182 -0.77 6.35 11.01
C ALA A 182 -2.13 6.99 10.73
N ALA A 183 -3.22 6.22 10.75
CA ALA A 183 -4.56 6.73 10.56
C ALA A 183 -4.97 7.80 11.60
N ARG A 184 -4.52 7.66 12.85
CA ARG A 184 -4.71 8.70 13.89
C ARG A 184 -3.96 9.99 13.55
N ARG A 185 -2.68 9.89 13.14
CA ARG A 185 -1.85 11.05 12.76
C ARG A 185 -2.45 11.81 11.57
N HIS A 186 -2.94 11.10 10.56
CA HIS A 186 -3.55 11.73 9.38
C HIS A 186 -4.85 12.46 9.71
N ARG A 187 -5.70 11.88 10.58
CA ARG A 187 -6.91 12.59 11.05
C ARG A 187 -6.61 13.89 11.79
N SER A 188 -5.59 13.91 12.61
CA SER A 188 -5.20 15.12 13.36
C SER A 188 -4.69 16.25 12.47
N ARG A 189 -4.17 15.92 11.27
CA ARG A 189 -3.69 16.91 10.28
C ARG A 189 -4.79 17.45 9.38
N SER A 190 -5.92 16.75 9.25
CA SER A 190 -7.04 17.17 8.41
C SER A 190 -8.01 18.12 9.13
N VAL A 191 -7.75 18.48 10.37
CA VAL A 191 -8.59 19.36 11.22
C VAL A 191 -8.04 20.81 11.30
N ILE A 192 -7.02 21.13 10.51
CA ILE A 192 -6.48 22.49 10.30
C ILE A 192 -6.73 22.89 8.82
#